data_d13aeb08ce7c9c46f8a859fce21aa9d8
#
_entry.id   d13aeb08ce7c9c46f8a859fce21aa9d8
#
_cell.length_a   1.000
_cell.length_b   1.000
_cell.length_c   1.000
_cell.angle_alpha   90.00
_cell.angle_beta   90.00
_cell.angle_gamma   90.00
#
_symmetry.space_group_name_H-M   'P 1'
#
loop_
_entity.id
_entity.type
_entity.pdbx_description
1 polymer ?
#
loop_
_entity_poly.entity_id
_entity_poly.type
_entity_poly.pdbx_seq_one_letter_code
_entity_poly.pdbx_strand_id
1 'polypeptide(L)'
;MTAKHLVWIRRSSQILFLAFFLFLLIETRLPQDIYLEYSLVSAGELDLRLGYPVTFFFQLDPLVALSSLLSGHILMAGFLWALGVLILTLFLGRAFCGFVCPFGTVHHAVSWIKPSLKGERLIRANKGSPSQRVKYFLLVSMILGCLLGLNLTGLMDPISLLFRSLALSLFPGLGVGIKEFFDWMAASDIKILNLMSYGAEVFVSPVFGYGYQGYQTGWFIGWVFLVILFLNRIKPRFWCRILCPLGALLGLCSRISILRLEKDQERCTSCGICTRNCQGAASPMPGQEWETAECLLCFNCFSSCPEGAMRFRFGGSPKLNKGPDMGRRAVLGGLLAGISFPLLGRLDGQIHKVSDPRLIRPPGAIEEKDFLNLCQRCGLCMKACPTNVINPTLSEAGMAGFWTPHLIMIQGYCEYTCTLCGSVCPTGAISEITVKEKIEGPIRIGLAYLDRGRCLPWSGNGPCIVCQEHCPTSPKAIFLKEELVTGPDGRESPVLLPYVDLKMCVGCGICEFKCPVKGRPAIRVIAAGESRSLKNQVLLG
;
A
#
# COMPACT_ATOMS: atom_id res chain seq x y z
N MET A 1 -21.14 31.79 10.96
CA MET A 1 -20.42 30.73 11.72
C MET A 1 -19.26 31.34 12.45
N THR A 2 -19.10 31.06 13.74
CA THR A 2 -17.93 31.55 14.50
C THR A 2 -16.66 30.76 14.09
N ALA A 3 -15.48 31.39 14.21
CA ALA A 3 -14.19 30.77 13.90
C ALA A 3 -13.95 29.45 14.65
N LYS A 4 -14.45 29.35 15.88
CA LYS A 4 -14.35 28.14 16.72
C LYS A 4 -15.14 26.97 16.14
N HIS A 5 -16.33 27.21 15.57
CA HIS A 5 -17.14 26.16 14.92
C HIS A 5 -16.42 25.56 13.68
N LEU A 6 -15.75 26.36 12.87
CA LEU A 6 -14.97 25.86 11.72
C LEU A 6 -13.83 24.92 12.13
N VAL A 7 -13.12 25.26 13.21
CA VAL A 7 -12.07 24.38 13.76
C VAL A 7 -12.65 23.08 14.30
N TRP A 8 -13.83 23.15 14.93
CA TRP A 8 -14.51 21.97 15.47
C TRP A 8 -15.00 21.04 14.34
N ILE A 9 -15.68 21.59 13.31
CA ILE A 9 -16.11 20.85 12.11
C ILE A 9 -14.91 20.15 11.45
N ARG A 10 -13.79 20.86 11.29
CA ARG A 10 -12.58 20.25 10.74
C ARG A 10 -12.09 19.08 11.59
N ARG A 11 -12.03 19.22 12.92
CA ARG A 11 -11.56 18.15 13.81
C ARG A 11 -12.48 16.93 13.75
N SER A 12 -13.79 17.15 13.76
CA SER A 12 -14.79 16.08 13.62
C SER A 12 -14.64 15.36 12.27
N SER A 13 -14.49 16.13 11.17
CA SER A 13 -14.22 15.58 9.84
C SER A 13 -12.96 14.71 9.83
N GLN A 14 -11.85 15.18 10.43
CA GLN A 14 -10.61 14.44 10.51
C GLN A 14 -10.77 13.11 11.28
N ILE A 15 -11.50 13.12 12.38
CA ILE A 15 -11.77 11.90 13.16
C ILE A 15 -12.66 10.95 12.35
N LEU A 16 -13.71 11.46 11.72
CA LEU A 16 -14.63 10.67 10.91
C LEU A 16 -13.91 9.98 9.75
N PHE A 17 -13.13 10.73 8.96
CA PHE A 17 -12.42 10.15 7.81
C PHE A 17 -11.28 9.21 8.23
N LEU A 18 -10.61 9.46 9.35
CA LEU A 18 -9.63 8.52 9.90
C LEU A 18 -10.31 7.23 10.38
N ALA A 19 -11.44 7.34 11.10
CA ALA A 19 -12.21 6.18 11.53
C ALA A 19 -12.73 5.37 10.33
N PHE A 20 -13.24 6.05 9.31
CA PHE A 20 -13.68 5.40 8.07
C PHE A 20 -12.52 4.73 7.33
N PHE A 21 -11.34 5.35 7.28
CA PHE A 21 -10.15 4.73 6.71
C PHE A 21 -9.73 3.46 7.47
N LEU A 22 -9.73 3.51 8.80
CA LEU A 22 -9.42 2.35 9.64
C LEU A 22 -10.48 1.25 9.50
N PHE A 23 -11.75 1.61 9.39
CA PHE A 23 -12.82 0.67 9.11
C PHE A 23 -12.57 -0.05 7.76
N LEU A 24 -12.32 0.69 6.68
CA LEU A 24 -12.01 0.09 5.38
C LEU A 24 -10.73 -0.77 5.42
N LEU A 25 -9.73 -0.38 6.22
CA LEU A 25 -8.52 -1.18 6.43
C LEU A 25 -8.85 -2.54 7.08
N ILE A 26 -9.75 -2.57 8.06
CA ILE A 26 -10.19 -3.80 8.72
C ILE A 26 -10.99 -4.66 7.73
N GLU A 27 -11.94 -4.06 7.03
CA GLU A 27 -12.80 -4.72 6.04
C GLU A 27 -12.06 -5.15 4.75
N THR A 28 -10.80 -4.75 4.59
CA THR A 28 -9.93 -5.25 3.49
C THR A 28 -9.48 -6.69 3.77
N ARG A 29 -10.45 -7.56 4.06
CA ARG A 29 -10.24 -8.98 4.34
C ARG A 29 -11.57 -9.71 4.24
N LEU A 30 -11.57 -10.96 3.79
CA LEU A 30 -12.75 -11.81 3.89
C LEU A 30 -12.98 -12.20 5.35
N PRO A 31 -14.21 -12.11 5.85
CA PRO A 31 -14.60 -12.77 7.08
C PRO A 31 -14.34 -14.27 6.97
N GLN A 32 -13.87 -14.87 8.05
CA GLN A 32 -13.46 -16.28 8.03
C GLN A 32 -14.66 -17.22 7.84
N ASP A 33 -15.82 -16.82 8.33
CA ASP A 33 -17.07 -17.58 8.18
C ASP A 33 -17.46 -17.69 6.69
N ILE A 34 -17.34 -16.60 5.93
CA ILE A 34 -17.56 -16.59 4.49
C ILE A 34 -16.51 -17.45 3.76
N TYR A 35 -15.26 -17.40 4.21
CA TYR A 35 -14.20 -18.21 3.62
C TYR A 35 -14.41 -19.72 3.85
N LEU A 36 -14.85 -20.13 5.04
CA LEU A 36 -15.18 -21.50 5.36
C LEU A 36 -16.42 -21.98 4.59
N GLU A 37 -17.48 -21.18 4.55
CA GLU A 37 -18.69 -21.49 3.80
C GLU A 37 -18.39 -21.61 2.30
N TYR A 38 -17.57 -20.69 1.77
CA TYR A 38 -17.14 -20.73 0.38
C TYR A 38 -16.28 -21.95 0.02
N SER A 39 -15.43 -22.41 0.93
CA SER A 39 -14.64 -23.63 0.72
C SER A 39 -15.48 -24.90 0.70
N LEU A 40 -16.69 -24.85 1.25
CA LEU A 40 -17.65 -25.95 1.31
C LEU A 40 -18.67 -25.92 0.16
N VAL A 41 -18.95 -24.74 -0.42
CA VAL A 41 -19.85 -24.60 -1.58
C VAL A 41 -19.08 -24.88 -2.87
N SER A 42 -19.66 -25.68 -3.74
CA SER A 42 -19.07 -26.15 -5.00
C SER A 42 -18.37 -25.04 -5.78
N ALA A 43 -17.09 -25.24 -6.01
CA ALA A 43 -16.21 -24.33 -6.74
C ALA A 43 -16.78 -23.99 -8.12
N GLY A 44 -17.09 -22.74 -8.39
CA GLY A 44 -17.30 -22.26 -9.75
C GLY A 44 -18.37 -21.19 -9.98
N GLU A 45 -19.26 -20.90 -9.04
CA GLU A 45 -20.38 -20.00 -9.32
C GLU A 45 -20.33 -18.64 -8.60
N LEU A 46 -19.50 -18.43 -7.58
CA LEU A 46 -19.45 -17.17 -6.85
C LEU A 46 -18.08 -16.51 -6.93
N ASP A 47 -18.01 -15.35 -7.57
CA ASP A 47 -16.87 -14.45 -7.44
C ASP A 47 -16.86 -13.80 -6.05
N LEU A 48 -15.85 -14.10 -5.24
CA LEU A 48 -15.64 -13.46 -3.95
C LEU A 48 -15.34 -11.98 -4.13
N ARG A 49 -16.16 -11.13 -3.54
CA ARG A 49 -15.95 -9.67 -3.51
C ARG A 49 -16.05 -9.16 -2.09
N LEU A 50 -15.24 -8.13 -1.79
CA LEU A 50 -15.38 -7.43 -0.51
C LEU A 50 -16.66 -6.61 -0.52
N GLY A 51 -17.40 -6.62 0.61
CA GLY A 51 -18.68 -5.90 0.74
C GLY A 51 -18.56 -4.38 0.77
N TYR A 52 -17.35 -3.83 0.92
CA TYR A 52 -17.09 -2.40 1.08
C TYR A 52 -16.11 -1.86 0.02
N PRO A 53 -16.23 -0.58 -0.36
CA PRO A 53 -15.36 0.04 -1.37
C PRO A 53 -13.98 0.37 -0.79
N VAL A 54 -13.15 -0.64 -0.54
CA VAL A 54 -11.82 -0.50 0.09
C VAL A 54 -10.85 0.38 -0.70
N THR A 55 -11.11 0.60 -1.99
CA THR A 55 -10.35 1.49 -2.88
C THR A 55 -10.73 2.96 -2.77
N PHE A 56 -11.74 3.33 -1.96
CA PHE A 56 -12.33 4.67 -1.90
C PHE A 56 -11.31 5.80 -1.77
N PHE A 57 -10.39 5.70 -0.80
CA PHE A 57 -9.38 6.76 -0.60
C PHE A 57 -8.38 6.87 -1.75
N PHE A 58 -8.09 5.76 -2.45
CA PHE A 58 -7.22 5.76 -3.63
C PHE A 58 -7.90 6.38 -4.85
N GLN A 59 -9.21 6.23 -4.97
CA GLN A 59 -10.02 6.88 -6.01
C GLN A 59 -10.12 8.40 -5.80
N LEU A 60 -10.10 8.87 -4.54
CA LEU A 60 -10.05 10.29 -4.20
C LEU A 60 -8.68 10.94 -4.42
N ASP A 61 -7.63 10.16 -4.71
CA ASP A 61 -6.26 10.68 -4.79
C ASP A 61 -5.90 11.17 -6.19
N PRO A 62 -5.74 12.50 -6.41
CA PRO A 62 -5.35 13.04 -7.70
C PRO A 62 -3.93 12.65 -8.14
N LEU A 63 -3.03 12.32 -7.21
CA LEU A 63 -1.67 11.90 -7.55
C LEU A 63 -1.66 10.49 -8.14
N VAL A 64 -2.45 9.58 -7.55
CA VAL A 64 -2.64 8.22 -8.06
C VAL A 64 -3.28 8.27 -9.44
N ALA A 65 -4.34 9.07 -9.62
CA ALA A 65 -5.01 9.25 -10.91
C ALA A 65 -4.05 9.81 -11.98
N LEU A 66 -3.28 10.84 -11.66
CA LEU A 66 -2.32 11.47 -12.56
C LEU A 66 -1.19 10.49 -12.94
N SER A 67 -0.64 9.77 -11.97
CA SER A 67 0.44 8.81 -12.23
C SER A 67 -0.03 7.65 -13.12
N SER A 68 -1.23 7.11 -12.90
CA SER A 68 -1.82 6.06 -13.73
C SER A 68 -2.06 6.53 -15.16
N LEU A 69 -2.50 7.77 -15.33
CA LEU A 69 -2.71 8.37 -16.65
C LEU A 69 -1.37 8.58 -17.39
N LEU A 70 -0.34 9.08 -16.71
CA LEU A 70 0.93 9.42 -17.35
C LEU A 70 1.80 8.19 -17.64
N SER A 71 1.80 7.18 -16.78
CA SER A 71 2.68 6.01 -16.92
C SER A 71 2.00 4.82 -17.59
N GLY A 72 0.70 4.64 -17.39
CA GLY A 72 -0.07 3.52 -17.92
C GLY A 72 -1.02 3.88 -19.06
N HIS A 73 -1.23 5.21 -19.31
CA HIS A 73 -2.21 5.72 -20.27
C HIS A 73 -3.64 5.20 -20.05
N ILE A 74 -3.96 4.86 -18.80
CA ILE A 74 -5.24 4.30 -18.37
C ILE A 74 -5.95 5.27 -17.43
N LEU A 75 -7.23 5.50 -17.70
CA LEU A 75 -8.13 6.18 -16.77
C LEU A 75 -8.66 5.16 -15.77
N MET A 76 -8.23 5.27 -14.51
CA MET A 76 -8.76 4.43 -13.43
C MET A 76 -10.25 4.73 -13.16
N ALA A 77 -10.99 3.75 -12.65
CA ALA A 77 -12.42 3.88 -12.38
C ALA A 77 -12.80 5.07 -11.47
N GLY A 78 -11.92 5.46 -10.56
CA GLY A 78 -12.11 6.60 -9.64
C GLY A 78 -11.67 7.97 -10.18
N PHE A 79 -11.31 8.10 -11.46
CA PHE A 79 -10.78 9.36 -12.03
C PHE A 79 -11.67 10.59 -11.76
N LEU A 80 -12.99 10.44 -11.86
CA LEU A 80 -13.94 11.52 -11.61
C LEU A 80 -13.90 12.02 -10.17
N TRP A 81 -13.70 11.13 -9.20
CA TRP A 81 -13.55 11.52 -7.79
C TRP A 81 -12.27 12.30 -7.53
N ALA A 82 -11.15 11.87 -8.13
CA ALA A 82 -9.89 12.58 -8.09
C ALA A 82 -10.00 13.98 -8.73
N LEU A 83 -10.70 14.09 -9.88
CA LEU A 83 -11.00 15.36 -10.52
C LEU A 83 -11.86 16.26 -9.62
N GLY A 84 -12.86 15.70 -8.93
CA GLY A 84 -13.67 16.41 -7.94
C GLY A 84 -12.82 17.02 -6.82
N VAL A 85 -11.81 16.29 -6.32
CA VAL A 85 -10.85 16.81 -5.33
C VAL A 85 -10.00 17.95 -5.90
N LEU A 86 -9.56 17.88 -7.16
CA LEU A 86 -8.84 18.96 -7.82
C LEU A 86 -9.72 20.20 -7.97
N ILE A 87 -10.95 20.05 -8.45
CA ILE A 87 -11.93 21.14 -8.58
C ILE A 87 -12.18 21.78 -7.21
N LEU A 88 -12.44 20.98 -6.17
CA LEU A 88 -12.63 21.48 -4.81
C LEU A 88 -11.40 22.27 -4.33
N THR A 89 -10.19 21.84 -4.73
CA THR A 89 -8.95 22.53 -4.39
C THR A 89 -8.83 23.89 -5.10
N LEU A 90 -9.32 24.03 -6.32
CA LEU A 90 -9.38 25.32 -7.03
C LEU A 90 -10.34 26.31 -6.34
N PHE A 91 -11.43 25.83 -5.74
CA PHE A 91 -12.38 26.69 -5.02
C PHE A 91 -11.89 27.03 -3.61
N LEU A 92 -11.56 26.03 -2.83
CA LEU A 92 -11.28 26.19 -1.39
C LEU A 92 -9.79 26.21 -1.04
N GLY A 93 -8.91 25.75 -1.93
CA GLY A 93 -7.51 25.46 -1.60
C GLY A 93 -7.33 24.04 -1.06
N ARG A 94 -6.26 23.78 -0.31
CA ARG A 94 -5.88 22.42 0.16
C ARG A 94 -6.81 21.85 1.24
N ALA A 95 -8.13 21.93 1.05
CA ALA A 95 -9.14 21.45 1.98
C ALA A 95 -9.00 19.93 2.22
N PHE A 96 -8.74 19.13 1.17
CA PHE A 96 -8.52 17.70 1.28
C PHE A 96 -7.46 17.35 2.35
N CYS A 97 -6.31 18.03 2.33
CA CYS A 97 -5.22 17.79 3.29
C CYS A 97 -5.60 18.16 4.74
N GLY A 98 -6.51 19.13 4.91
CA GLY A 98 -6.93 19.61 6.22
C GLY A 98 -8.09 18.84 6.83
N PHE A 99 -8.98 18.26 6.02
CA PHE A 99 -10.25 17.68 6.47
C PHE A 99 -10.35 16.17 6.22
N VAL A 100 -9.86 15.68 5.08
CA VAL A 100 -10.13 14.33 4.59
C VAL A 100 -8.93 13.39 4.73
N CYS A 101 -7.72 13.89 4.43
CA CYS A 101 -6.52 13.03 4.38
C CYS A 101 -6.23 12.33 5.72
N PRO A 102 -6.31 10.99 5.80
CA PRO A 102 -6.10 10.26 7.05
C PRO A 102 -4.64 10.38 7.55
N PHE A 103 -3.66 10.39 6.65
CA PHE A 103 -2.26 10.56 7.02
C PHE A 103 -1.97 11.95 7.60
N GLY A 104 -2.60 12.99 7.03
CA GLY A 104 -2.57 14.34 7.59
C GLY A 104 -3.12 14.39 9.02
N THR A 105 -4.16 13.62 9.31
CA THR A 105 -4.76 13.50 10.65
C THR A 105 -3.80 12.80 11.62
N VAL A 106 -3.16 11.70 11.22
CA VAL A 106 -2.14 11.00 12.03
C VAL A 106 -0.99 11.95 12.40
N HIS A 107 -0.44 12.67 11.41
CA HIS A 107 0.63 13.65 11.69
C HIS A 107 0.19 14.80 12.60
N HIS A 108 -1.08 15.23 12.51
CA HIS A 108 -1.64 16.23 13.41
C HIS A 108 -1.73 15.70 14.84
N ALA A 109 -2.23 14.48 15.02
CA ALA A 109 -2.35 13.83 16.32
C ALA A 109 -0.96 13.64 16.99
N VAL A 110 0.01 13.08 16.25
CA VAL A 110 1.38 12.89 16.76
C VAL A 110 2.03 14.21 17.17
N SER A 111 1.83 15.27 16.39
CA SER A 111 2.36 16.60 16.71
C SER A 111 1.69 17.23 17.94
N TRP A 112 0.45 16.81 18.28
CA TRP A 112 -0.33 17.34 19.40
C TRP A 112 -0.04 16.59 20.71
N ILE A 113 0.09 15.26 20.69
CA ILE A 113 0.23 14.39 21.89
C ILE A 113 1.47 14.76 22.71
N LYS A 114 2.61 15.02 22.07
CA LYS A 114 3.83 15.48 22.77
C LYS A 114 4.49 16.60 21.95
N PRO A 115 4.07 17.85 22.11
CA PRO A 115 4.73 18.95 21.43
C PRO A 115 6.17 19.09 21.93
N SER A 116 7.12 18.72 21.08
CA SER A 116 8.56 18.86 21.38
C SER A 116 9.01 20.32 21.35
N LEU A 117 8.25 21.16 20.63
CA LEU A 117 8.52 22.56 20.43
C LEU A 117 7.45 23.41 21.12
N LYS A 118 7.88 24.38 21.95
CA LYS A 118 7.01 25.31 22.67
C LYS A 118 7.47 26.75 22.47
N GLY A 119 6.57 27.70 22.72
CA GLY A 119 6.89 29.13 22.71
C GLY A 119 7.54 29.60 21.40
N GLU A 120 8.63 30.32 21.51
CA GLU A 120 9.36 30.92 20.38
C GLU A 120 9.96 29.88 19.41
N ARG A 121 10.39 28.71 19.93
CA ARG A 121 10.89 27.62 19.09
C ARG A 121 9.80 27.07 18.15
N LEU A 122 8.55 26.99 18.62
CA LEU A 122 7.40 26.57 17.79
C LEU A 122 7.07 27.65 16.74
N ILE A 123 7.12 28.94 17.10
CA ILE A 123 6.93 30.04 16.15
C ILE A 123 7.98 29.96 15.04
N ARG A 124 9.26 29.76 15.37
CA ARG A 124 10.36 29.59 14.40
C ARG A 124 10.13 28.38 13.49
N ALA A 125 9.74 27.22 14.06
CA ALA A 125 9.47 26.01 13.30
C ALA A 125 8.27 26.15 12.35
N ASN A 126 7.30 27.03 12.67
CA ASN A 126 6.10 27.30 11.89
C ASN A 126 6.23 28.49 10.95
N LYS A 127 7.37 29.14 10.87
CA LYS A 127 7.68 30.08 9.77
C LYS A 127 7.92 29.30 8.47
N GLY A 128 7.59 29.91 7.33
CA GLY A 128 7.94 29.40 6.01
C GLY A 128 9.43 29.07 5.92
N SER A 129 9.78 27.97 5.31
CA SER A 129 11.15 27.46 5.25
C SER A 129 11.50 26.99 3.84
N PRO A 130 12.72 27.23 3.35
CA PRO A 130 13.17 26.71 2.05
C PRO A 130 13.01 25.19 1.90
N SER A 131 13.05 24.43 3.00
CA SER A 131 12.84 22.97 2.96
C SER A 131 11.46 22.56 2.46
N GLN A 132 10.43 23.43 2.49
CA GLN A 132 9.11 23.14 1.92
C GLN A 132 9.13 22.99 0.40
N ARG A 133 10.21 23.46 -0.26
CA ARG A 133 10.41 23.31 -1.71
C ARG A 133 10.71 21.87 -2.12
N VAL A 134 11.25 21.05 -1.22
CA VAL A 134 11.64 19.66 -1.48
C VAL A 134 10.49 18.85 -2.05
N LYS A 135 9.27 18.99 -1.53
CA LYS A 135 8.09 18.26 -2.03
C LYS A 135 7.76 18.57 -3.50
N TYR A 136 8.04 19.80 -3.97
CA TYR A 136 7.79 20.16 -5.37
C TYR A 136 8.84 19.53 -6.29
N PHE A 137 10.10 19.43 -5.84
CA PHE A 137 11.13 18.69 -6.59
C PHE A 137 10.81 17.21 -6.66
N LEU A 138 10.35 16.62 -5.55
CA LEU A 138 9.89 15.24 -5.52
C LEU A 138 8.72 15.03 -6.48
N LEU A 139 7.73 15.94 -6.49
CA LEU A 139 6.61 15.86 -7.43
C LEU A 139 7.08 15.89 -8.88
N VAL A 140 7.94 16.86 -9.25
CA VAL A 140 8.49 16.97 -10.61
C VAL A 140 9.27 15.70 -10.99
N SER A 141 10.14 15.22 -10.09
CA SER A 141 10.89 13.97 -10.30
C SER A 141 9.98 12.76 -10.54
N MET A 142 8.90 12.64 -9.77
CA MET A 142 7.92 11.56 -9.91
C MET A 142 7.12 11.66 -11.21
N ILE A 143 6.68 12.85 -11.60
CA ILE A 143 5.98 13.08 -12.88
C ILE A 143 6.90 12.71 -14.05
N LEU A 144 8.15 13.16 -14.03
CA LEU A 144 9.12 12.78 -15.05
C LEU A 144 9.37 11.26 -15.06
N GLY A 145 9.47 10.64 -13.88
CA GLY A 145 9.54 9.19 -13.76
C GLY A 145 8.36 8.49 -14.45
N CYS A 146 7.15 8.94 -14.18
CA CYS A 146 5.93 8.39 -14.82
C CYS A 146 5.97 8.54 -16.34
N LEU A 147 6.34 9.71 -16.86
CA LEU A 147 6.48 9.95 -18.30
C LEU A 147 7.54 9.05 -18.95
N LEU A 148 8.58 8.71 -18.22
CA LEU A 148 9.63 7.79 -18.65
C LEU A 148 9.28 6.30 -18.39
N GLY A 149 8.06 5.98 -17.93
CA GLY A 149 7.62 4.62 -17.67
C GLY A 149 8.21 4.01 -16.39
N LEU A 150 8.43 4.81 -15.36
CA LEU A 150 8.81 4.36 -14.02
C LEU A 150 7.90 5.02 -12.97
N ASN A 151 6.86 4.33 -12.55
CA ASN A 151 5.94 4.83 -11.56
C ASN A 151 6.42 4.51 -10.13
N LEU A 152 6.99 5.48 -9.44
CA LEU A 152 7.39 5.37 -8.04
C LEU A 152 6.52 6.23 -7.10
N THR A 153 5.44 6.84 -7.62
CA THR A 153 4.57 7.73 -6.84
C THR A 153 4.01 7.06 -5.60
N GLY A 154 3.59 5.79 -5.71
CA GLY A 154 3.03 5.03 -4.60
C GLY A 154 4.00 4.77 -3.44
N LEU A 155 5.32 4.95 -3.63
CA LEU A 155 6.26 4.88 -2.50
C LEU A 155 6.09 6.06 -1.54
N MET A 156 5.79 7.25 -2.07
CA MET A 156 5.70 8.50 -1.32
C MET A 156 4.29 9.10 -1.29
N ASP A 157 3.32 8.45 -1.92
CA ASP A 157 1.93 8.84 -1.79
C ASP A 157 1.45 8.65 -0.34
N PRO A 158 0.82 9.68 0.30
CA PRO A 158 0.44 9.61 1.71
C PRO A 158 -0.60 8.53 2.03
N ILE A 159 -1.52 8.24 1.11
CA ILE A 159 -2.59 7.25 1.31
C ILE A 159 -2.00 5.84 1.20
N SER A 160 -1.23 5.57 0.13
CA SER A 160 -0.53 4.30 -0.07
C SER A 160 0.46 4.00 1.06
N LEU A 161 1.22 5.02 1.49
CA LEU A 161 2.18 4.87 2.59
C LEU A 161 1.50 4.52 3.91
N LEU A 162 0.41 5.24 4.26
CA LEU A 162 -0.32 4.96 5.48
C LEU A 162 -0.95 3.57 5.45
N PHE A 163 -1.68 3.24 4.36
CA PHE A 163 -2.34 1.94 4.24
C PHE A 163 -1.33 0.79 4.33
N ARG A 164 -0.27 0.84 3.54
CA ARG A 164 0.79 -0.18 3.52
C ARG A 164 1.44 -0.35 4.90
N SER A 165 1.77 0.75 5.58
CA SER A 165 2.43 0.69 6.88
C SER A 165 1.53 0.11 7.96
N LEU A 166 0.25 0.46 7.95
CA LEU A 166 -0.73 -0.13 8.86
C LEU A 166 -1.00 -1.60 8.50
N ALA A 167 -1.32 -1.90 7.24
CA ALA A 167 -1.76 -3.22 6.80
C ALA A 167 -0.67 -4.30 6.89
N LEU A 168 0.58 -3.95 6.52
CA LEU A 168 1.65 -4.94 6.38
C LEU A 168 2.63 -4.96 7.57
N SER A 169 2.54 -4.00 8.49
CA SER A 169 3.46 -3.91 9.62
C SER A 169 2.75 -3.75 10.96
N LEU A 170 2.14 -2.59 11.20
CA LEU A 170 1.62 -2.27 12.53
C LEU A 170 0.44 -3.16 12.92
N PHE A 171 -0.49 -3.40 12.01
CA PHE A 171 -1.67 -4.21 12.30
C PHE A 171 -1.31 -5.69 12.55
N PRO A 172 -0.49 -6.35 11.70
CA PRO A 172 0.00 -7.69 11.99
C PRO A 172 0.81 -7.77 13.29
N GLY A 173 1.72 -6.79 13.54
CA GLY A 173 2.51 -6.75 14.77
C GLY A 173 1.67 -6.60 16.03
N LEU A 174 0.64 -5.74 15.99
CA LEU A 174 -0.33 -5.61 17.08
C LEU A 174 -1.12 -6.91 17.29
N GLY A 175 -1.55 -7.54 16.20
CA GLY A 175 -2.30 -8.81 16.24
C GLY A 175 -1.49 -9.92 16.91
N VAL A 176 -0.20 -10.06 16.56
CA VAL A 176 0.72 -11.02 17.20
C VAL A 176 0.85 -10.72 18.69
N GLY A 177 1.19 -9.47 19.05
CA GLY A 177 1.38 -9.09 20.45
C GLY A 177 0.12 -9.29 21.31
N ILE A 178 -1.07 -8.98 20.77
CA ILE A 178 -2.35 -9.20 21.46
C ILE A 178 -2.62 -10.70 21.65
N LYS A 179 -2.36 -11.52 20.62
CA LYS A 179 -2.52 -12.98 20.73
C LYS A 179 -1.56 -13.58 21.75
N GLU A 180 -0.27 -13.26 21.68
CA GLU A 180 0.71 -13.74 22.65
C GLU A 180 0.32 -13.35 24.08
N PHE A 181 -0.25 -12.15 24.26
CA PHE A 181 -0.77 -11.72 25.55
C PHE A 181 -1.96 -12.58 26.02
N PHE A 182 -2.90 -12.90 25.14
CA PHE A 182 -4.03 -13.77 25.49
C PHE A 182 -3.62 -15.23 25.70
N ASP A 183 -2.68 -15.74 24.90
CA ASP A 183 -2.11 -17.07 25.11
C ASP A 183 -1.43 -17.17 26.48
N TRP A 184 -0.71 -16.12 26.88
CA TRP A 184 -0.13 -16.02 28.22
C TRP A 184 -1.21 -15.96 29.31
N MET A 185 -2.30 -15.21 29.13
CA MET A 185 -3.43 -15.21 30.07
C MET A 185 -4.12 -16.57 30.16
N ALA A 186 -4.33 -17.23 29.03
CA ALA A 186 -4.95 -18.56 28.95
C ALA A 186 -4.09 -19.65 29.60
N ALA A 187 -2.76 -19.53 29.53
CA ALA A 187 -1.82 -20.44 30.18
C ALA A 187 -1.67 -20.21 31.68
N SER A 188 -2.30 -19.17 32.27
CA SER A 188 -2.22 -18.88 33.69
C SER A 188 -3.11 -19.82 34.51
N ASP A 189 -2.66 -20.20 35.72
CA ASP A 189 -3.44 -21.02 36.67
C ASP A 189 -4.66 -20.29 37.27
N ILE A 190 -4.80 -18.99 36.97
CA ILE A 190 -5.87 -18.15 37.49
C ILE A 190 -7.10 -18.26 36.59
N LYS A 191 -8.14 -18.96 37.06
CA LYS A 191 -9.41 -19.21 36.32
C LYS A 191 -10.06 -17.94 35.74
N ILE A 192 -9.98 -16.80 36.43
CA ILE A 192 -10.55 -15.53 35.97
C ILE A 192 -9.79 -15.02 34.73
N LEU A 193 -8.46 -15.08 34.73
CA LEU A 193 -7.65 -14.67 33.57
C LEU A 193 -7.91 -15.55 32.35
N ASN A 194 -8.02 -16.86 32.58
CA ASN A 194 -8.36 -17.83 31.55
C ASN A 194 -9.74 -17.55 30.95
N LEU A 195 -10.77 -17.30 31.75
CA LEU A 195 -12.11 -16.94 31.27
C LEU A 195 -12.12 -15.60 30.50
N MET A 196 -11.34 -14.60 30.98
CA MET A 196 -11.21 -13.30 30.29
C MET A 196 -10.52 -13.43 28.94
N SER A 197 -9.54 -14.32 28.79
CA SER A 197 -8.87 -14.56 27.50
C SER A 197 -9.85 -15.08 26.45
N TYR A 198 -10.70 -16.04 26.78
CA TYR A 198 -11.76 -16.54 25.90
C TYR A 198 -12.76 -15.46 25.48
N GLY A 199 -13.23 -14.66 26.45
CA GLY A 199 -14.16 -13.55 26.15
C GLY A 199 -13.53 -12.49 25.23
N ALA A 200 -12.26 -12.16 25.45
CA ALA A 200 -11.55 -11.18 24.67
C ALA A 200 -11.23 -11.67 23.25
N GLU A 201 -10.94 -12.94 23.05
CA GLU A 201 -10.68 -13.53 21.73
C GLU A 201 -11.89 -13.38 20.79
N VAL A 202 -13.11 -13.49 21.29
CA VAL A 202 -14.36 -13.26 20.52
C VAL A 202 -14.43 -11.83 19.95
N PHE A 203 -13.94 -10.83 20.68
CA PHE A 203 -13.91 -9.42 20.20
C PHE A 203 -12.70 -9.09 19.33
N VAL A 204 -11.59 -9.79 19.53
CA VAL A 204 -10.31 -9.50 18.85
C VAL A 204 -10.17 -10.26 17.54
N SER A 205 -10.68 -11.48 17.45
CA SER A 205 -10.60 -12.32 16.26
C SER A 205 -11.27 -11.73 15.01
N PRO A 206 -12.42 -11.02 15.08
CA PRO A 206 -12.99 -10.34 13.92
C PRO A 206 -12.08 -9.24 13.36
N VAL A 207 -11.27 -8.60 14.22
CA VAL A 207 -10.37 -7.50 13.84
C VAL A 207 -9.03 -8.01 13.34
N PHE A 208 -8.38 -8.95 14.03
CA PHE A 208 -7.02 -9.43 13.72
C PHE A 208 -6.97 -10.80 13.03
N GLY A 209 -8.07 -11.55 13.04
CA GLY A 209 -8.19 -12.91 12.52
C GLY A 209 -7.56 -13.97 13.40
N TYR A 210 -7.85 -15.25 13.08
CA TYR A 210 -7.36 -16.39 13.83
C TYR A 210 -5.93 -16.81 13.44
N GLY A 211 -5.45 -16.45 12.23
CA GLY A 211 -4.11 -16.79 11.73
C GLY A 211 -3.07 -15.69 11.98
N TYR A 212 -1.81 -16.09 12.15
CA TYR A 212 -0.69 -15.16 12.14
C TYR A 212 -0.48 -14.63 10.72
N GLN A 213 -0.78 -13.35 10.48
CA GLN A 213 -0.42 -12.69 9.23
C GLN A 213 0.98 -12.11 9.38
N GLY A 214 1.93 -12.57 8.60
CA GLY A 214 3.30 -12.06 8.60
C GLY A 214 3.75 -11.70 7.19
N TYR A 215 4.43 -10.56 7.04
CA TYR A 215 5.04 -10.14 5.79
C TYR A 215 6.56 -10.06 5.97
N GLN A 216 7.33 -10.69 5.08
CA GLN A 216 8.79 -10.79 5.23
C GLN A 216 9.48 -9.44 5.43
N THR A 217 8.99 -8.37 4.79
CA THR A 217 9.54 -7.02 4.88
C THR A 217 8.71 -6.08 5.75
N GLY A 218 7.71 -6.59 6.46
CA GLY A 218 6.78 -5.79 7.27
C GLY A 218 7.50 -4.94 8.32
N TRP A 219 8.50 -5.50 9.00
CA TRP A 219 9.30 -4.78 10.00
C TRP A 219 10.00 -3.54 9.42
N PHE A 220 10.55 -3.64 8.21
CA PHE A 220 11.23 -2.53 7.54
C PHE A 220 10.25 -1.42 7.13
N ILE A 221 9.08 -1.78 6.61
CA ILE A 221 8.00 -0.83 6.29
C ILE A 221 7.56 -0.10 7.55
N GLY A 222 7.38 -0.81 8.67
CA GLY A 222 7.03 -0.22 9.96
C GLY A 222 8.11 0.71 10.50
N TRP A 223 9.37 0.32 10.41
CA TRP A 223 10.49 1.15 10.83
C TRP A 223 10.54 2.47 10.05
N VAL A 224 10.45 2.42 8.72
CA VAL A 224 10.39 3.61 7.87
C VAL A 224 9.23 4.53 8.28
N PHE A 225 8.05 3.95 8.52
CA PHE A 225 6.86 4.71 8.95
C PHE A 225 7.08 5.39 10.32
N LEU A 226 7.63 4.67 11.29
CA LEU A 226 7.93 5.23 12.62
C LEU A 226 8.97 6.35 12.55
N VAL A 227 10.00 6.22 11.71
CA VAL A 227 10.96 7.30 11.44
C VAL A 227 10.24 8.52 10.88
N ILE A 228 9.35 8.35 9.90
CA ILE A 228 8.56 9.44 9.32
C ILE A 228 7.71 10.13 10.40
N LEU A 229 7.07 9.38 11.28
CA LEU A 229 6.31 9.95 12.40
C LEU A 229 7.22 10.67 13.41
N PHE A 230 8.40 10.11 13.68
CA PHE A 230 9.37 10.73 14.59
C PHE A 230 9.87 12.09 14.07
N LEU A 231 9.99 12.30 12.77
CA LEU A 231 10.38 13.57 12.17
C LEU A 231 9.43 14.73 12.54
N ASN A 232 8.21 14.46 13.01
CA ASN A 232 7.34 15.50 13.58
C ASN A 232 7.93 16.19 14.83
N ARG A 233 8.94 15.60 15.46
CA ARG A 233 9.71 16.23 16.56
C ARG A 233 10.55 17.41 16.08
N ILE A 234 10.99 17.39 14.82
CA ILE A 234 11.81 18.46 14.20
C ILE A 234 10.91 19.59 13.74
N LYS A 235 9.84 19.28 13.01
CA LYS A 235 8.84 20.23 12.54
C LYS A 235 7.44 19.60 12.58
N PRO A 236 6.42 20.31 13.09
CA PRO A 236 5.05 19.82 13.06
C PRO A 236 4.60 19.49 11.65
N ARG A 237 3.93 18.33 11.47
CA ARG A 237 3.49 17.84 10.16
C ARG A 237 4.63 17.75 9.13
N PHE A 238 5.78 17.23 9.55
CA PHE A 238 7.01 17.18 8.74
C PHE A 238 6.74 16.64 7.33
N TRP A 239 6.09 15.46 7.23
CA TRP A 239 5.75 14.84 5.95
C TRP A 239 4.93 15.78 5.04
N CYS A 240 3.80 16.28 5.54
CA CYS A 240 2.89 17.12 4.76
C CYS A 240 3.53 18.42 4.26
N ARG A 241 4.53 18.94 5.01
CA ARG A 241 5.19 20.22 4.70
C ARG A 241 6.38 20.08 3.77
N ILE A 242 7.12 18.95 3.85
CA ILE A 242 8.44 18.82 3.21
C ILE A 242 8.48 17.70 2.17
N LEU A 243 7.82 16.56 2.41
CA LEU A 243 8.00 15.36 1.59
C LEU A 243 6.78 14.99 0.72
N CYS A 244 5.56 15.39 1.11
CA CYS A 244 4.33 14.91 0.48
C CYS A 244 4.13 15.40 -0.96
N PRO A 245 4.23 14.55 -2.01
CA PRO A 245 4.03 14.96 -3.40
C PRO A 245 2.56 15.29 -3.70
N LEU A 246 1.59 14.58 -3.12
CA LEU A 246 0.16 14.94 -3.21
C LEU A 246 -0.06 16.35 -2.65
N GLY A 247 0.56 16.67 -1.49
CA GLY A 247 0.51 18.00 -0.91
C GLY A 247 1.15 19.08 -1.79
N ALA A 248 2.16 18.73 -2.60
CA ALA A 248 2.73 19.63 -3.59
C ALA A 248 1.78 19.86 -4.77
N LEU A 249 1.17 18.79 -5.32
CA LEU A 249 0.20 18.86 -6.41
C LEU A 249 -0.99 19.75 -6.05
N LEU A 250 -1.66 19.46 -4.92
CA LEU A 250 -2.78 20.26 -4.42
C LEU A 250 -2.33 21.67 -4.05
N GLY A 251 -1.08 21.85 -3.60
CA GLY A 251 -0.48 23.15 -3.33
C GLY A 251 -0.38 24.02 -4.58
N LEU A 252 0.06 23.46 -5.71
CA LEU A 252 0.11 24.17 -6.99
C LEU A 252 -1.30 24.61 -7.44
N CYS A 253 -2.28 23.71 -7.38
CA CYS A 253 -3.67 24.03 -7.72
C CYS A 253 -4.26 25.10 -6.80
N SER A 254 -3.95 25.08 -5.51
CA SER A 254 -4.50 26.03 -4.53
C SER A 254 -4.02 27.47 -4.69
N ARG A 255 -2.98 27.72 -5.49
CA ARG A 255 -2.49 29.08 -5.77
C ARG A 255 -3.53 29.97 -6.44
N ILE A 256 -4.41 29.38 -7.23
CA ILE A 256 -5.50 30.07 -7.92
C ILE A 256 -6.83 29.93 -7.19
N SER A 257 -6.83 29.43 -5.94
CA SER A 257 -8.07 29.24 -5.17
C SER A 257 -8.82 30.55 -4.94
N ILE A 258 -10.15 30.45 -4.93
CA ILE A 258 -11.06 31.60 -4.76
C ILE A 258 -11.15 32.02 -3.29
N LEU A 259 -11.01 31.08 -2.36
CA LEU A 259 -11.00 31.35 -0.93
C LEU A 259 -9.68 32.01 -0.52
N ARG A 260 -9.75 33.19 0.07
CA ARG A 260 -8.59 34.01 0.46
C ARG A 260 -8.59 34.29 1.97
N LEU A 261 -7.38 34.44 2.52
CA LEU A 261 -7.17 34.97 3.86
C LEU A 261 -6.94 36.49 3.77
N GLU A 262 -7.92 37.25 4.23
CA GLU A 262 -7.79 38.70 4.43
C GLU A 262 -7.10 38.96 5.77
N LYS A 263 -6.20 39.92 5.78
CA LYS A 263 -5.35 40.26 6.93
C LYS A 263 -5.47 41.77 7.17
N ASP A 264 -5.98 42.11 8.34
CA ASP A 264 -6.11 43.49 8.80
C ASP A 264 -4.83 43.88 9.55
N GLN A 265 -4.03 44.78 8.97
CA GLN A 265 -2.75 45.19 9.53
C GLN A 265 -2.92 46.17 10.67
N GLU A 266 -3.97 46.99 10.65
CA GLU A 266 -4.24 47.99 11.68
C GLU A 266 -4.65 47.35 13.01
N ARG A 267 -5.39 46.23 12.95
CA ARG A 267 -5.79 45.46 14.14
C ARG A 267 -4.70 44.55 14.66
N CYS A 268 -3.64 44.34 13.94
CA CYS A 268 -2.62 43.36 14.27
C CYS A 268 -1.61 43.86 15.31
N THR A 269 -1.59 43.25 16.48
CA THR A 269 -0.60 43.53 17.54
C THR A 269 0.72 42.78 17.39
N SER A 270 0.95 42.09 16.26
CA SER A 270 2.17 41.32 15.96
C SER A 270 2.52 40.24 17.00
N CYS A 271 1.57 39.76 17.78
CA CYS A 271 1.76 38.80 18.88
C CYS A 271 2.23 37.38 18.44
N GLY A 272 2.22 37.06 17.14
CA GLY A 272 2.72 35.80 16.59
C GLY A 272 1.89 34.55 16.88
N ILE A 273 0.74 34.65 17.55
CA ILE A 273 -0.15 33.51 17.90
C ILE A 273 -0.62 32.77 16.66
N CYS A 274 -0.94 33.50 15.58
CA CYS A 274 -1.38 32.93 14.31
C CYS A 274 -0.28 32.06 13.67
N THR A 275 0.97 32.49 13.71
CA THR A 275 2.13 31.72 13.22
C THR A 275 2.39 30.50 14.12
N ARG A 276 2.32 30.67 15.44
CA ARG A 276 2.45 29.56 16.40
C ARG A 276 1.45 28.44 16.12
N ASN A 277 0.22 28.77 15.76
CA ASN A 277 -0.86 27.82 15.50
C ASN A 277 -0.97 27.38 14.02
N CYS A 278 -0.08 27.88 13.13
CA CYS A 278 -0.11 27.57 11.71
C CYS A 278 0.46 26.19 11.41
N GLN A 279 -0.40 25.21 11.11
CA GLN A 279 0.01 23.84 10.83
C GLN A 279 0.75 23.67 9.50
N GLY A 280 0.48 24.53 8.49
CA GLY A 280 1.07 24.46 7.15
C GLY A 280 2.32 25.34 6.98
N ALA A 281 2.62 26.23 7.94
CA ALA A 281 3.63 27.29 7.80
C ALA A 281 3.38 28.21 6.59
N ALA A 282 2.13 28.64 6.44
CA ALA A 282 1.63 29.44 5.32
C ALA A 282 1.73 30.96 5.56
N SER A 283 2.59 31.42 6.48
CA SER A 283 2.82 32.86 6.79
C SER A 283 1.54 33.67 7.00
N PRO A 284 0.68 33.27 7.99
CA PRO A 284 -0.62 33.92 8.17
C PRO A 284 -0.55 35.34 8.76
N MET A 285 0.58 35.76 9.35
CA MET A 285 0.72 37.04 10.03
C MET A 285 0.54 38.23 9.05
N PRO A 286 -0.21 39.29 9.41
CA PRO A 286 -0.24 40.54 8.66
C PRO A 286 1.17 41.10 8.41
N GLY A 287 1.38 41.78 7.29
CA GLY A 287 2.70 42.24 6.87
C GLY A 287 3.57 41.19 6.16
N GLN A 288 3.20 39.89 6.21
CA GLN A 288 3.84 38.82 5.45
C GLN A 288 2.95 38.39 4.28
N GLU A 289 3.52 37.93 3.19
CA GLU A 289 2.76 37.39 2.07
C GLU A 289 2.18 36.01 2.49
N TRP A 290 0.87 35.83 2.29
CA TRP A 290 0.22 34.54 2.61
C TRP A 290 0.50 33.52 1.52
N GLU A 291 1.10 32.41 1.90
CA GLU A 291 1.40 31.31 1.01
C GLU A 291 0.20 30.36 0.89
N THR A 292 -0.66 30.61 -0.10
CA THR A 292 -1.86 29.77 -0.37
C THR A 292 -1.50 28.33 -0.59
N ALA A 293 -0.40 28.06 -1.32
CA ALA A 293 0.11 26.73 -1.60
C ALA A 293 0.46 25.91 -0.35
N GLU A 294 0.71 26.56 0.78
CA GLU A 294 1.07 25.91 2.03
C GLU A 294 -0.09 25.86 3.05
N CYS A 295 -1.16 26.60 2.77
CA CYS A 295 -2.31 26.67 3.68
C CYS A 295 -3.15 25.40 3.62
N LEU A 296 -3.32 24.73 4.78
CA LEU A 296 -4.13 23.50 4.95
C LEU A 296 -5.59 23.80 5.31
N LEU A 297 -6.04 25.05 5.23
CA LEU A 297 -7.36 25.49 5.66
C LEU A 297 -7.75 25.02 7.08
N CYS A 298 -6.79 25.00 7.99
CA CYS A 298 -7.03 24.51 9.35
C CYS A 298 -7.81 25.51 10.22
N PHE A 299 -7.99 26.75 9.78
CA PHE A 299 -8.67 27.88 10.46
C PHE A 299 -8.12 28.23 11.85
N ASN A 300 -7.01 27.63 12.28
CA ASN A 300 -6.44 27.89 13.59
C ASN A 300 -6.00 29.34 13.76
N CYS A 301 -5.40 29.96 12.72
CA CYS A 301 -5.00 31.37 12.75
C CYS A 301 -6.19 32.30 12.93
N PHE A 302 -7.31 32.01 12.27
CA PHE A 302 -8.56 32.77 12.37
C PHE A 302 -9.19 32.62 13.76
N SER A 303 -9.24 31.39 14.31
CA SER A 303 -9.92 31.15 15.59
C SER A 303 -9.09 31.58 16.81
N SER A 304 -7.76 31.72 16.66
CA SER A 304 -6.87 32.05 17.78
C SER A 304 -6.40 33.50 17.78
N CYS A 305 -6.81 34.32 16.81
CA CYS A 305 -6.46 35.74 16.77
C CYS A 305 -7.33 36.50 17.80
N PRO A 306 -6.72 37.13 18.84
CA PRO A 306 -7.47 37.84 19.86
C PRO A 306 -8.14 39.11 19.29
N GLU A 307 -7.45 39.80 18.38
CA GLU A 307 -7.92 41.06 17.79
C GLU A 307 -8.82 40.87 16.55
N GLY A 308 -9.09 39.63 16.14
CA GLY A 308 -9.91 39.35 14.95
C GLY A 308 -9.35 39.89 13.65
N ALA A 309 -8.02 40.08 13.58
CA ALA A 309 -7.31 40.64 12.44
C ALA A 309 -7.25 39.73 11.20
N MET A 310 -7.93 38.59 11.23
CA MET A 310 -7.92 37.61 10.14
C MET A 310 -9.33 37.17 9.79
N ARG A 311 -9.62 37.10 8.49
CA ARG A 311 -10.90 36.61 7.97
C ARG A 311 -10.67 35.80 6.70
N PHE A 312 -11.47 34.74 6.51
CA PHE A 312 -11.54 34.03 5.23
C PHE A 312 -12.72 34.56 4.43
N ARG A 313 -12.46 34.89 3.16
CA ARG A 313 -13.48 35.47 2.27
C ARG A 313 -13.38 34.86 0.88
N PHE A 314 -14.53 34.64 0.25
CA PHE A 314 -14.62 34.32 -1.16
C PHE A 314 -14.57 35.59 -2.00
N GLY A 315 -13.82 35.54 -3.09
CA GLY A 315 -13.71 36.66 -4.05
C GLY A 315 -12.40 37.42 -3.91
N GLY A 316 -12.09 38.16 -4.92
CA GLY A 316 -10.85 38.90 -5.12
C GLY A 316 -10.15 38.46 -6.40
N SER A 317 -9.59 39.39 -7.16
CA SER A 317 -8.76 39.09 -8.34
C SER A 317 -7.67 38.10 -7.94
N PRO A 318 -7.48 37.00 -8.67
CA PRO A 318 -6.39 36.05 -8.39
C PRO A 318 -5.06 36.79 -8.65
N LYS A 319 -4.57 37.52 -7.65
CA LYS A 319 -3.15 37.91 -7.68
C LYS A 319 -2.39 36.61 -7.63
N LEU A 320 -1.78 36.23 -8.74
CA LEU A 320 -0.92 35.06 -8.82
C LEU A 320 0.20 35.28 -7.80
N ASN A 321 0.01 34.72 -6.59
CA ASN A 321 1.02 34.83 -5.54
C ASN A 321 2.32 34.27 -6.09
N LYS A 322 3.42 34.99 -5.87
CA LYS A 322 4.76 34.53 -6.25
C LYS A 322 4.88 33.08 -5.78
N GLY A 323 5.11 32.18 -6.72
CA GLY A 323 5.30 30.77 -6.40
C GLY A 323 6.48 30.56 -5.46
N PRO A 324 6.65 29.37 -4.90
CA PRO A 324 7.90 29.06 -4.23
C PRO A 324 9.02 29.47 -5.19
N ASP A 325 9.86 30.42 -4.75
CA ASP A 325 11.02 30.85 -5.53
C ASP A 325 11.93 29.63 -5.71
N MET A 326 11.71 28.92 -6.80
CA MET A 326 12.51 27.78 -7.22
C MET A 326 13.70 28.40 -7.97
N GLY A 327 14.78 28.67 -7.26
CA GLY A 327 15.99 29.17 -7.90
C GLY A 327 16.34 28.27 -9.10
N ARG A 328 16.72 28.87 -10.25
CA ARG A 328 17.00 28.12 -11.50
C ARG A 328 17.90 26.89 -11.30
N ARG A 329 18.90 26.99 -10.41
CA ARG A 329 19.80 25.86 -10.04
C ARG A 329 19.06 24.70 -9.36
N ALA A 330 18.09 25.01 -8.51
CA ALA A 330 17.33 23.98 -7.80
C ALA A 330 16.32 23.28 -8.73
N VAL A 331 15.73 24.00 -9.69
CA VAL A 331 14.90 23.39 -10.75
C VAL A 331 15.73 22.44 -11.61
N LEU A 332 16.91 22.89 -12.08
CA LEU A 332 17.81 22.06 -12.85
C LEU A 332 18.27 20.81 -12.06
N GLY A 333 18.60 20.97 -10.77
CA GLY A 333 18.94 19.82 -9.90
C GLY A 333 17.78 18.85 -9.73
N GLY A 334 16.55 19.32 -9.57
CA GLY A 334 15.35 18.49 -9.50
C GLY A 334 15.03 17.76 -10.82
N LEU A 335 15.21 18.45 -11.96
CA LEU A 335 15.07 17.85 -13.29
C LEU A 335 16.15 16.77 -13.53
N LEU A 336 17.40 17.06 -13.21
CA LEU A 336 18.50 16.10 -13.33
C LEU A 336 18.25 14.88 -12.43
N ALA A 337 17.86 15.05 -11.18
CA ALA A 337 17.51 13.95 -10.29
C ALA A 337 16.27 13.18 -10.81
N GLY A 338 15.28 13.89 -11.37
CA GLY A 338 14.09 13.28 -11.96
C GLY A 338 14.37 12.44 -13.21
N ILE A 339 15.40 12.77 -13.97
CA ILE A 339 15.83 12.02 -15.16
C ILE A 339 16.82 10.91 -14.80
N SER A 340 17.78 11.19 -13.91
CA SER A 340 18.80 10.20 -13.54
C SER A 340 18.23 9.00 -12.78
N PHE A 341 17.25 9.21 -11.91
CA PHE A 341 16.65 8.14 -11.11
C PHE A 341 15.91 7.08 -11.97
N PRO A 342 15.04 7.45 -12.95
CA PRO A 342 14.48 6.49 -13.90
C PRO A 342 15.50 5.79 -14.78
N LEU A 343 16.55 6.50 -15.20
CA LEU A 343 17.63 5.92 -15.99
C LEU A 343 18.37 4.85 -15.18
N LEU A 344 18.73 5.11 -13.93
CA LEU A 344 19.35 4.13 -13.03
C LEU A 344 18.44 2.92 -12.79
N GLY A 345 17.13 3.13 -12.57
CA GLY A 345 16.16 2.04 -12.43
C GLY A 345 16.01 1.17 -13.69
N ARG A 346 16.17 1.76 -14.88
CA ARG A 346 16.16 1.02 -16.16
C ARG A 346 17.47 0.26 -16.42
N LEU A 347 18.60 0.81 -16.00
CA LEU A 347 19.89 0.13 -16.08
C LEU A 347 19.86 -1.15 -15.24
N ASP A 348 19.25 -1.12 -14.06
CA ASP A 348 19.06 -2.31 -13.22
C ASP A 348 18.22 -3.38 -13.95
N GLY A 349 17.12 -2.98 -14.61
CA GLY A 349 16.28 -3.87 -15.42
C GLY A 349 16.95 -4.41 -16.70
N GLN A 350 17.99 -3.74 -17.23
CA GLN A 350 18.79 -4.24 -18.35
C GLN A 350 19.91 -5.18 -17.90
N ILE A 351 20.43 -4.99 -16.69
CA ILE A 351 21.42 -5.88 -16.09
C ILE A 351 20.78 -7.24 -15.75
N HIS A 352 19.54 -7.22 -15.26
CA HIS A 352 18.74 -8.43 -15.02
C HIS A 352 17.92 -8.82 -16.26
N LYS A 353 18.59 -9.16 -17.37
CA LYS A 353 17.92 -9.64 -18.61
C LYS A 353 17.12 -10.94 -18.41
N VAL A 354 17.40 -11.67 -17.34
CA VAL A 354 16.70 -12.90 -16.97
C VAL A 354 15.78 -12.56 -15.78
N SER A 355 14.47 -12.70 -15.96
CA SER A 355 13.50 -12.58 -14.86
C SER A 355 13.86 -13.59 -13.76
N ASP A 356 13.90 -13.18 -12.50
CA ASP A 356 14.09 -14.13 -11.39
C ASP A 356 12.94 -15.16 -11.46
N PRO A 357 13.23 -16.46 -11.61
CA PRO A 357 12.20 -17.48 -11.72
C PRO A 357 11.32 -17.59 -10.47
N ARG A 358 11.74 -16.96 -9.37
CA ARG A 358 10.97 -16.87 -8.11
C ARG A 358 10.02 -15.67 -8.06
N LEU A 359 10.09 -14.75 -9.01
CA LEU A 359 9.23 -13.59 -9.07
C LEU A 359 7.86 -13.97 -9.67
N ILE A 360 7.02 -14.57 -8.85
CA ILE A 360 5.66 -14.98 -9.23
C ILE A 360 4.72 -13.84 -8.90
N ARG A 361 3.99 -13.33 -9.91
CA ARG A 361 2.99 -12.27 -9.72
C ARG A 361 1.60 -12.85 -9.43
N PRO A 362 0.72 -12.06 -8.77
CA PRO A 362 -0.67 -12.48 -8.55
C PRO A 362 -1.42 -12.78 -9.86
N PRO A 363 -2.43 -13.66 -9.84
CA PRO A 363 -3.27 -13.94 -11.02
C PRO A 363 -3.96 -12.65 -11.49
N GLY A 364 -4.05 -12.46 -12.79
CA GLY A 364 -4.54 -11.23 -13.41
C GLY A 364 -3.50 -10.11 -13.50
N ALA A 365 -2.29 -10.27 -12.96
CA ALA A 365 -1.22 -9.28 -13.16
C ALA A 365 -0.90 -9.17 -14.67
N ILE A 366 -0.87 -7.93 -15.17
CA ILE A 366 -0.55 -7.63 -16.57
C ILE A 366 0.97 -7.81 -16.84
N GLU A 367 1.41 -7.62 -18.07
CA GLU A 367 2.83 -7.73 -18.43
C GLU A 367 3.72 -6.89 -17.50
N GLU A 368 4.91 -7.41 -17.11
CA GLU A 368 5.76 -6.82 -16.06
C GLU A 368 6.02 -5.33 -16.24
N LYS A 369 6.26 -4.90 -17.47
CA LYS A 369 6.52 -3.48 -17.79
C LYS A 369 5.31 -2.61 -17.41
N ASP A 370 4.13 -3.01 -17.85
CA ASP A 370 2.90 -2.25 -17.61
C ASP A 370 2.42 -2.39 -16.16
N PHE A 371 2.66 -3.56 -15.57
CA PHE A 371 2.43 -3.80 -14.15
C PHE A 371 3.22 -2.81 -13.28
N LEU A 372 4.51 -2.63 -13.54
CA LEU A 372 5.35 -1.69 -12.79
C LEU A 372 4.95 -0.23 -13.01
N ASN A 373 4.41 0.09 -14.18
CA ASN A 373 3.88 1.42 -14.52
C ASN A 373 2.59 1.76 -13.78
N LEU A 374 1.74 0.77 -13.50
CA LEU A 374 0.44 0.97 -12.87
C LEU A 374 0.44 0.71 -11.37
N CYS A 375 1.29 -0.20 -10.88
CA CYS A 375 1.28 -0.61 -9.48
C CYS A 375 1.63 0.55 -8.53
N GLN A 376 0.68 0.94 -7.66
CA GLN A 376 0.86 1.97 -6.64
C GLN A 376 1.51 1.46 -5.34
N ARG A 377 1.87 0.19 -5.26
CA ARG A 377 2.51 -0.41 -4.08
C ARG A 377 1.72 -0.17 -2.78
N CYS A 378 0.41 -0.04 -2.90
CA CYS A 378 -0.47 0.34 -1.80
C CYS A 378 -0.65 -0.76 -0.74
N GLY A 379 -0.50 -2.04 -1.14
CA GLY A 379 -0.63 -3.19 -0.24
C GLY A 379 -2.04 -3.76 -0.12
N LEU A 380 -3.04 -3.21 -0.84
CA LEU A 380 -4.43 -3.71 -0.80
C LEU A 380 -4.51 -5.20 -1.15
N CYS A 381 -3.91 -5.62 -2.27
CA CYS A 381 -3.91 -7.02 -2.71
C CYS A 381 -3.21 -7.96 -1.71
N MET A 382 -2.20 -7.46 -0.99
CA MET A 382 -1.51 -8.23 0.05
C MET A 382 -2.41 -8.43 1.28
N LYS A 383 -3.10 -7.36 1.71
CA LYS A 383 -4.01 -7.40 2.86
C LYS A 383 -5.28 -8.21 2.58
N ALA A 384 -5.81 -8.14 1.35
CA ALA A 384 -7.01 -8.87 0.93
C ALA A 384 -6.77 -10.37 0.72
N CYS A 385 -5.51 -10.80 0.59
CA CYS A 385 -5.17 -12.20 0.34
C CYS A 385 -5.48 -13.09 1.56
N PRO A 386 -6.40 -14.06 1.46
CA PRO A 386 -6.82 -14.88 2.60
C PRO A 386 -5.72 -15.82 3.10
N THR A 387 -4.85 -16.27 2.22
CA THR A 387 -3.77 -17.22 2.52
C THR A 387 -2.43 -16.56 2.85
N ASN A 388 -2.37 -15.21 2.84
CA ASN A 388 -1.16 -14.42 3.12
C ASN A 388 0.04 -14.73 2.20
N VAL A 389 -0.21 -15.29 1.00
CA VAL A 389 0.86 -15.63 0.05
C VAL A 389 1.46 -14.42 -0.64
N ILE A 390 0.71 -13.30 -0.77
CA ILE A 390 1.17 -12.10 -1.45
C ILE A 390 1.99 -11.23 -0.49
N ASN A 391 3.26 -11.04 -0.83
CA ASN A 391 4.23 -10.28 -0.04
C ASN A 391 4.85 -9.13 -0.85
N PRO A 392 5.38 -8.09 -0.19
CA PRO A 392 6.11 -7.04 -0.88
C PRO A 392 7.52 -7.49 -1.28
N THR A 393 7.92 -7.24 -2.53
CA THR A 393 9.30 -7.48 -3.01
C THR A 393 10.29 -6.53 -2.34
N LEU A 394 11.54 -6.96 -2.22
CA LEU A 394 12.69 -6.09 -1.91
C LEU A 394 13.58 -5.90 -3.13
N SER A 395 14.37 -6.91 -3.47
CA SER A 395 15.35 -6.88 -4.56
C SER A 395 14.98 -7.78 -5.73
N GLU A 396 14.00 -8.68 -5.56
CA GLU A 396 13.64 -9.72 -6.52
C GLU A 396 13.12 -9.16 -7.84
N ALA A 397 12.52 -7.97 -7.79
CA ALA A 397 11.99 -7.26 -8.96
C ALA A 397 12.82 -6.03 -9.34
N GLY A 398 14.06 -5.92 -8.84
CA GLY A 398 14.93 -4.77 -9.01
C GLY A 398 14.40 -3.50 -8.33
N MET A 399 15.07 -2.36 -8.52
CA MET A 399 14.68 -1.08 -7.93
C MET A 399 13.30 -0.61 -8.40
N ALA A 400 12.97 -0.84 -9.65
CA ALA A 400 11.66 -0.47 -10.21
C ALA A 400 10.51 -1.28 -9.59
N GLY A 401 10.77 -2.51 -9.14
CA GLY A 401 9.79 -3.39 -8.53
C GLY A 401 9.72 -3.31 -7.00
N PHE A 402 10.51 -2.47 -6.36
CA PHE A 402 10.56 -2.36 -4.89
C PHE A 402 9.16 -2.18 -4.27
N TRP A 403 8.81 -3.03 -3.29
CA TRP A 403 7.51 -3.11 -2.61
C TRP A 403 6.31 -3.44 -3.51
N THR A 404 6.52 -3.96 -4.70
CA THR A 404 5.43 -4.52 -5.51
C THR A 404 5.02 -5.92 -5.03
N PRO A 405 3.76 -6.37 -5.26
CA PRO A 405 3.31 -7.68 -4.79
C PRO A 405 3.95 -8.85 -5.57
N HIS A 406 4.39 -9.86 -4.85
CA HIS A 406 4.76 -11.18 -5.38
C HIS A 406 4.28 -12.30 -4.46
N LEU A 407 4.23 -13.52 -4.95
CA LEU A 407 3.78 -14.68 -4.20
C LEU A 407 4.97 -15.44 -3.61
N ILE A 408 4.88 -15.77 -2.30
CA ILE A 408 5.86 -16.59 -1.59
C ILE A 408 5.18 -17.89 -1.18
N MET A 409 5.31 -18.93 -2.01
CA MET A 409 4.54 -20.17 -1.88
C MET A 409 4.88 -21.00 -0.64
N ILE A 410 5.98 -20.70 0.03
CA ILE A 410 6.32 -21.34 1.32
C ILE A 410 5.53 -20.73 2.51
N GLN A 411 5.04 -19.51 2.38
CA GLN A 411 4.23 -18.83 3.41
C GLN A 411 2.74 -19.10 3.28
N GLY A 412 2.31 -19.40 2.06
CA GLY A 412 0.91 -19.61 1.74
C GLY A 412 0.79 -20.13 0.30
N TYR A 413 -0.40 -20.08 -0.23
CA TYR A 413 -0.69 -20.54 -1.59
C TYR A 413 -1.74 -19.64 -2.25
N CYS A 414 -1.79 -19.61 -3.58
CA CYS A 414 -2.86 -18.93 -4.28
C CYS A 414 -4.10 -19.82 -4.26
N GLU A 415 -5.14 -19.41 -3.51
CA GLU A 415 -6.41 -20.13 -3.47
C GLU A 415 -7.00 -20.27 -4.87
N TYR A 416 -7.32 -21.50 -5.27
CA TYR A 416 -7.66 -21.87 -6.64
C TYR A 416 -8.88 -21.10 -7.17
N THR A 417 -9.86 -20.89 -6.31
CA THR A 417 -11.14 -20.23 -6.63
C THR A 417 -11.18 -18.75 -6.27
N CYS A 418 -10.09 -18.14 -5.79
CA CYS A 418 -10.06 -16.75 -5.32
C CYS A 418 -9.45 -15.80 -6.35
N THR A 419 -10.08 -14.63 -6.55
CA THR A 419 -9.66 -13.56 -7.48
C THR A 419 -9.57 -12.18 -6.81
N LEU A 420 -9.64 -12.11 -5.47
CA LEU A 420 -9.72 -10.87 -4.69
C LEU A 420 -8.59 -9.85 -4.95
N CYS A 421 -7.38 -10.31 -5.27
CA CYS A 421 -6.27 -9.40 -5.54
C CYS A 421 -6.51 -8.47 -6.74
N GLY A 422 -7.26 -8.92 -7.75
CA GLY A 422 -7.69 -8.11 -8.90
C GLY A 422 -8.81 -7.14 -8.52
N SER A 423 -9.84 -7.61 -7.80
CA SER A 423 -11.01 -6.78 -7.45
C SER A 423 -10.66 -5.60 -6.53
N VAL A 424 -9.58 -5.68 -5.73
CA VAL A 424 -9.13 -4.59 -4.86
C VAL A 424 -8.03 -3.73 -5.48
N CYS A 425 -7.60 -3.98 -6.72
CA CYS A 425 -6.54 -3.21 -7.35
C CYS A 425 -7.08 -1.86 -7.88
N PRO A 426 -6.71 -0.69 -7.31
CA PRO A 426 -7.32 0.58 -7.69
C PRO A 426 -6.91 1.05 -9.10
N THR A 427 -5.79 0.57 -9.64
CA THR A 427 -5.22 1.03 -10.91
C THR A 427 -5.28 -0.01 -12.02
N GLY A 428 -5.78 -1.23 -11.74
CA GLY A 428 -5.83 -2.31 -12.72
C GLY A 428 -4.45 -2.93 -13.06
N ALA A 429 -3.41 -2.68 -12.26
CA ALA A 429 -2.13 -3.38 -12.40
C ALA A 429 -2.30 -4.91 -12.24
N ILE A 430 -3.26 -5.32 -11.43
CA ILE A 430 -3.82 -6.66 -11.40
C ILE A 430 -5.23 -6.51 -11.96
N SER A 431 -5.49 -7.08 -13.12
CA SER A 431 -6.80 -7.04 -13.78
C SER A 431 -7.82 -7.82 -12.96
N GLU A 432 -9.03 -7.30 -12.91
CA GLU A 432 -10.15 -8.04 -12.35
C GLU A 432 -10.49 -9.19 -13.29
N ILE A 433 -10.42 -10.42 -12.80
CA ILE A 433 -10.74 -11.65 -13.49
C ILE A 433 -11.82 -12.41 -12.72
N THR A 434 -12.65 -13.15 -13.40
CA THR A 434 -13.62 -14.04 -12.78
C THR A 434 -12.97 -15.35 -12.35
N VAL A 435 -13.58 -16.07 -11.40
CA VAL A 435 -13.13 -17.42 -10.98
C VAL A 435 -13.15 -18.36 -12.19
N LYS A 436 -14.16 -18.25 -13.06
CA LYS A 436 -14.28 -19.06 -14.28
C LYS A 436 -13.11 -18.83 -15.23
N GLU A 437 -12.75 -17.57 -15.49
CA GLU A 437 -11.58 -17.23 -16.32
C GLU A 437 -10.27 -17.75 -15.71
N LYS A 438 -10.14 -17.74 -14.37
CA LYS A 438 -8.96 -18.26 -13.69
C LYS A 438 -8.84 -19.78 -13.78
N ILE A 439 -9.95 -20.52 -13.70
CA ILE A 439 -9.98 -21.99 -13.70
C ILE A 439 -9.96 -22.54 -15.12
N GLU A 440 -10.85 -22.06 -15.99
CA GLU A 440 -11.06 -22.58 -17.34
C GLU A 440 -10.20 -21.86 -18.38
N GLY A 441 -9.74 -20.63 -18.06
CA GLY A 441 -8.96 -19.79 -18.97
C GLY A 441 -7.46 -20.14 -18.98
N PRO A 442 -6.69 -19.47 -19.86
CA PRO A 442 -5.24 -19.69 -19.96
C PRO A 442 -4.43 -19.03 -18.84
N ILE A 443 -5.03 -18.72 -17.66
CA ILE A 443 -4.36 -17.96 -16.61
C ILE A 443 -3.48 -18.88 -15.78
N ARG A 444 -2.19 -18.87 -16.07
CA ARG A 444 -1.15 -19.53 -15.30
C ARG A 444 -0.27 -18.50 -14.62
N ILE A 445 -0.02 -18.67 -13.33
CA ILE A 445 0.88 -17.79 -12.57
C ILE A 445 2.30 -18.34 -12.48
N GLY A 446 2.49 -19.58 -12.94
CA GLY A 446 3.78 -20.29 -12.97
C GLY A 446 3.58 -21.79 -13.15
N LEU A 447 4.65 -22.56 -13.00
CA LEU A 447 4.63 -24.02 -13.09
C LEU A 447 5.33 -24.65 -11.90
N ALA A 448 4.82 -25.79 -11.46
CA ALA A 448 5.44 -26.58 -10.40
C ALA A 448 6.66 -27.33 -10.94
N TYR A 449 7.77 -27.21 -10.24
CA TYR A 449 9.03 -27.91 -10.48
C TYR A 449 9.31 -28.90 -9.36
N LEU A 450 9.63 -30.15 -9.67
CA LEU A 450 9.94 -31.21 -8.71
C LEU A 450 11.45 -31.46 -8.63
N ASP A 451 12.01 -31.23 -7.47
CA ASP A 451 13.40 -31.57 -7.13
C ASP A 451 13.44 -33.04 -6.66
N ARG A 452 13.80 -33.95 -7.56
CA ARG A 452 13.82 -35.39 -7.32
C ARG A 452 14.78 -35.78 -6.19
N GLY A 453 15.91 -35.10 -6.05
CA GLY A 453 16.88 -35.38 -5.00
C GLY A 453 16.40 -35.09 -3.58
N ARG A 454 15.33 -34.30 -3.45
CA ARG A 454 14.71 -33.94 -2.15
C ARG A 454 13.37 -34.62 -1.90
N CYS A 455 12.70 -35.09 -2.95
CA CYS A 455 11.39 -35.73 -2.85
C CYS A 455 11.49 -37.09 -2.17
N LEU A 456 10.69 -37.34 -1.13
CA LEU A 456 10.78 -38.55 -0.32
C LEU A 456 10.71 -39.83 -1.17
N PRO A 457 9.72 -40.04 -2.06
CA PRO A 457 9.69 -41.22 -2.92
C PRO A 457 10.85 -41.34 -3.87
N TRP A 458 11.25 -40.21 -4.50
CA TRP A 458 12.34 -40.21 -5.45
C TRP A 458 13.73 -40.43 -4.84
N SER A 459 13.93 -40.00 -3.59
CA SER A 459 15.20 -40.16 -2.86
C SER A 459 15.23 -41.46 -2.02
N GLY A 460 14.20 -42.29 -2.10
CA GLY A 460 14.11 -43.54 -1.32
C GLY A 460 13.86 -43.37 0.17
N ASN A 461 13.48 -42.14 0.62
CA ASN A 461 13.25 -41.84 2.04
C ASN A 461 11.80 -42.13 2.52
N GLY A 462 11.00 -42.80 1.73
CA GLY A 462 9.66 -43.27 2.10
C GLY A 462 8.54 -42.80 1.15
N PRO A 463 7.35 -43.41 1.25
CA PRO A 463 6.20 -43.10 0.41
C PRO A 463 5.64 -41.72 0.77
N CYS A 464 5.13 -41.00 -0.24
CA CYS A 464 4.48 -39.69 -0.05
C CYS A 464 3.54 -39.38 -1.23
N ILE A 465 2.30 -38.97 -0.93
CA ILE A 465 1.27 -38.62 -1.91
C ILE A 465 0.72 -37.19 -1.71
N VAL A 466 1.23 -36.43 -0.75
CA VAL A 466 0.69 -35.17 -0.26
C VAL A 466 0.46 -34.14 -1.39
N CYS A 467 1.40 -33.98 -2.31
CA CYS A 467 1.29 -33.01 -3.39
C CYS A 467 0.18 -33.36 -4.41
N GLN A 468 -0.09 -34.66 -4.64
CA GLN A 468 -1.20 -35.12 -5.47
C GLN A 468 -2.55 -34.91 -4.75
N GLU A 469 -2.64 -35.27 -3.46
CA GLU A 469 -3.89 -35.12 -2.70
C GLU A 469 -4.38 -33.68 -2.70
N HIS A 470 -3.48 -32.72 -2.49
CA HIS A 470 -3.80 -31.31 -2.38
C HIS A 470 -3.84 -30.57 -3.73
N CYS A 471 -3.58 -31.25 -4.86
CA CYS A 471 -3.69 -30.63 -6.17
C CYS A 471 -5.16 -30.33 -6.50
N PRO A 472 -5.56 -29.05 -6.74
CA PRO A 472 -6.96 -28.64 -6.89
C PRO A 472 -7.49 -28.81 -8.33
N THR A 473 -6.61 -29.03 -9.32
CA THR A 473 -7.02 -29.15 -10.73
C THR A 473 -7.77 -30.45 -10.99
N SER A 474 -8.72 -30.42 -11.95
CA SER A 474 -9.45 -31.60 -12.39
C SER A 474 -9.38 -31.71 -13.93
N PRO A 475 -8.71 -32.75 -14.49
CA PRO A 475 -7.92 -33.77 -13.79
C PRO A 475 -6.71 -33.16 -13.04
N LYS A 476 -6.19 -33.91 -12.06
CA LYS A 476 -5.07 -33.44 -11.24
C LYS A 476 -3.80 -33.27 -12.08
N ALA A 477 -3.16 -32.09 -11.97
CA ALA A 477 -1.88 -31.82 -12.60
C ALA A 477 -0.72 -32.61 -11.98
N ILE A 478 -0.86 -33.07 -10.74
CA ILE A 478 0.12 -33.94 -10.09
C ILE A 478 -0.49 -35.35 -10.01
N PHE A 479 0.20 -36.33 -10.59
CA PHE A 479 -0.20 -37.71 -10.65
C PHE A 479 0.94 -38.62 -10.19
N LEU A 480 0.59 -39.79 -9.67
CA LEU A 480 1.55 -40.81 -9.25
C LEU A 480 1.67 -41.87 -10.35
N LYS A 481 2.92 -42.27 -10.62
CA LYS A 481 3.23 -43.38 -11.52
C LYS A 481 4.01 -44.39 -10.74
N GLU A 482 3.63 -45.66 -10.85
CA GLU A 482 4.35 -46.78 -10.26
C GLU A 482 5.57 -47.07 -11.12
N GLU A 483 6.75 -47.03 -10.52
CA GLU A 483 8.02 -47.38 -11.17
C GLU A 483 8.83 -48.29 -10.26
N LEU A 484 9.60 -49.22 -10.87
CA LEU A 484 10.51 -50.08 -10.14
C LEU A 484 11.76 -49.25 -9.77
N VAL A 485 12.04 -49.15 -8.48
CA VAL A 485 13.19 -48.43 -7.95
C VAL A 485 14.10 -49.40 -7.21
N THR A 486 15.37 -49.41 -7.56
CA THR A 486 16.38 -50.23 -6.87
C THR A 486 16.73 -49.57 -5.52
N GLY A 487 16.39 -50.21 -4.44
CA GLY A 487 16.71 -49.78 -3.07
C GLY A 487 18.19 -49.89 -2.73
N PRO A 488 18.62 -49.34 -1.57
CA PRO A 488 20.01 -49.44 -1.11
C PRO A 488 20.48 -50.90 -0.89
N ASP A 489 19.53 -51.82 -0.73
CA ASP A 489 19.76 -53.25 -0.59
C ASP A 489 19.89 -54.02 -1.93
N GLY A 490 19.84 -53.29 -3.06
CA GLY A 490 19.92 -53.84 -4.41
C GLY A 490 18.61 -54.51 -4.87
N ARG A 491 17.54 -54.50 -4.10
CA ARG A 491 16.24 -55.06 -4.48
C ARG A 491 15.38 -54.02 -5.21
N GLU A 492 14.72 -54.44 -6.26
CA GLU A 492 13.73 -53.66 -6.95
C GLU A 492 12.39 -53.74 -6.25
N SER A 493 11.81 -52.59 -5.93
CA SER A 493 10.46 -52.51 -5.35
C SER A 493 9.63 -51.49 -6.12
N PRO A 494 8.30 -51.75 -6.29
CA PRO A 494 7.42 -50.77 -6.91
C PRO A 494 7.21 -49.58 -5.96
N VAL A 495 7.50 -48.39 -6.46
CA VAL A 495 7.34 -47.12 -5.72
C VAL A 495 6.45 -46.16 -6.52
N LEU A 496 5.48 -45.54 -5.85
CA LEU A 496 4.64 -44.49 -6.44
C LEU A 496 5.40 -43.18 -6.46
N LEU A 497 5.82 -42.76 -7.65
CA LEU A 497 6.60 -41.54 -7.89
C LEU A 497 5.71 -40.40 -8.38
N PRO A 498 5.77 -39.19 -7.79
CA PRO A 498 5.00 -38.06 -8.25
C PRO A 498 5.61 -37.44 -9.53
N TYR A 499 4.72 -37.14 -10.47
CA TYR A 499 4.99 -36.41 -11.71
C TYR A 499 4.07 -35.21 -11.84
N VAL A 500 4.50 -34.18 -12.57
CA VAL A 500 3.73 -32.96 -12.81
C VAL A 500 3.41 -32.86 -14.30
N ASP A 501 2.12 -32.83 -14.64
CA ASP A 501 1.66 -32.44 -15.96
C ASP A 501 1.68 -30.92 -16.06
N LEU A 502 2.64 -30.39 -16.80
CA LEU A 502 2.84 -28.96 -16.98
C LEU A 502 1.71 -28.30 -17.80
N LYS A 503 0.94 -29.08 -18.57
CA LYS A 503 -0.22 -28.56 -19.33
C LYS A 503 -1.39 -28.26 -18.40
N MET A 504 -1.56 -29.04 -17.35
CA MET A 504 -2.65 -28.88 -16.37
C MET A 504 -2.26 -28.01 -15.17
N CYS A 505 -0.96 -27.81 -14.93
CA CYS A 505 -0.48 -27.03 -13.78
C CYS A 505 -0.75 -25.54 -13.98
N VAL A 506 -1.41 -24.91 -12.99
CA VAL A 506 -1.71 -23.46 -12.96
C VAL A 506 -0.75 -22.65 -12.09
N GLY A 507 0.15 -23.33 -11.35
CA GLY A 507 1.13 -22.68 -10.48
C GLY A 507 0.57 -22.16 -9.15
N CYS A 508 -0.53 -22.72 -8.63
CA CYS A 508 -1.19 -22.22 -7.40
C CYS A 508 -0.34 -22.33 -6.12
N GLY A 509 0.68 -23.22 -6.10
CA GLY A 509 1.62 -23.36 -4.99
C GLY A 509 1.13 -24.19 -3.80
N ILE A 510 -0.08 -24.76 -3.83
CA ILE A 510 -0.59 -25.59 -2.74
C ILE A 510 0.35 -26.78 -2.48
N CYS A 511 0.88 -27.40 -3.53
CA CYS A 511 1.81 -28.52 -3.44
C CYS A 511 3.13 -28.13 -2.75
N GLU A 512 3.63 -26.91 -2.98
CA GLU A 512 4.82 -26.36 -2.32
C GLU A 512 4.56 -26.10 -0.84
N PHE A 513 3.46 -25.43 -0.52
CA PHE A 513 3.07 -25.08 0.84
C PHE A 513 2.82 -26.33 1.72
N LYS A 514 2.20 -27.37 1.14
CA LYS A 514 1.86 -28.63 1.85
C LYS A 514 2.98 -29.65 1.87
N CYS A 515 4.09 -29.44 1.16
CA CYS A 515 5.20 -30.38 1.10
C CYS A 515 5.79 -30.68 2.49
N PRO A 516 5.83 -31.95 2.94
CA PRO A 516 6.29 -32.30 4.29
C PRO A 516 7.82 -32.24 4.46
N VAL A 517 8.57 -32.02 3.38
CA VAL A 517 10.03 -31.94 3.42
C VAL A 517 10.48 -30.69 4.18
N LYS A 518 11.17 -30.88 5.29
CA LYS A 518 11.65 -29.79 6.14
C LYS A 518 12.62 -28.86 5.40
N GLY A 519 12.52 -27.58 5.69
CA GLY A 519 13.34 -26.54 5.09
C GLY A 519 12.84 -26.17 3.68
N ARG A 520 13.65 -26.43 2.63
CA ARG A 520 13.27 -26.12 1.25
C ARG A 520 12.39 -27.23 0.68
N PRO A 521 11.14 -26.98 0.28
CA PRO A 521 10.23 -27.97 -0.28
C PRO A 521 10.83 -28.70 -1.50
N ALA A 522 10.48 -29.96 -1.69
CA ALA A 522 10.90 -30.75 -2.85
C ALA A 522 10.17 -30.34 -4.13
N ILE A 523 8.92 -29.91 -4.02
CA ILE A 523 8.15 -29.34 -5.13
C ILE A 523 8.01 -27.84 -4.95
N ARG A 524 8.27 -27.07 -5.99
CA ARG A 524 8.28 -25.60 -5.93
C ARG A 524 7.69 -25.01 -7.18
N VAL A 525 7.08 -23.83 -7.05
CA VAL A 525 6.54 -23.08 -8.18
C VAL A 525 7.57 -22.06 -8.64
N ILE A 526 7.71 -21.95 -9.94
CA ILE A 526 8.53 -20.95 -10.61
C ILE A 526 7.69 -20.17 -11.63
N ALA A 527 8.10 -18.95 -11.95
CA ALA A 527 7.40 -18.08 -12.89
C ALA A 527 7.41 -18.56 -14.36
N ALA A 528 8.14 -19.64 -14.66
CA ALA A 528 8.19 -20.23 -16.00
C ALA A 528 6.78 -20.65 -16.47
N GLY A 529 6.44 -20.38 -17.72
CA GLY A 529 5.13 -20.70 -18.31
C GLY A 529 3.98 -19.81 -17.83
N GLU A 530 4.24 -18.69 -17.13
CA GLU A 530 3.21 -17.73 -16.74
C GLU A 530 2.53 -17.11 -17.97
N SER A 531 1.20 -16.99 -17.95
CA SER A 531 0.39 -16.52 -19.09
C SER A 531 0.60 -15.05 -19.43
N ARG A 532 1.06 -14.23 -18.50
CA ARG A 532 1.27 -12.78 -18.67
C ARG A 532 2.55 -12.43 -19.45
N SER A 533 3.49 -13.36 -19.64
CA SER A 533 4.76 -13.12 -20.31
C SER A 533 4.96 -14.05 -21.50
N LEU A 534 5.15 -13.48 -22.69
CA LEU A 534 5.48 -14.25 -23.90
C LEU A 534 6.94 -14.74 -23.90
N LYS A 535 7.81 -14.14 -23.07
CA LYS A 535 9.25 -14.47 -23.02
C LYS A 535 9.58 -15.59 -22.03
N ASN A 536 8.70 -15.84 -21.07
CA ASN A 536 8.89 -16.82 -20.00
C ASN A 536 8.12 -18.11 -20.26
N GLN A 537 7.96 -18.48 -21.53
CA GLN A 537 7.24 -19.68 -21.94
C GLN A 537 8.15 -20.91 -21.88
N VAL A 538 7.60 -22.00 -21.36
CA VAL A 538 8.18 -23.34 -21.49
C VAL A 538 7.61 -23.96 -22.76
N LEU A 539 8.46 -24.31 -23.70
CA LEU A 539 8.04 -25.07 -24.89
C LEU A 539 7.62 -26.46 -24.42
N LEU A 540 6.33 -26.66 -24.27
CA LEU A 540 5.73 -27.96 -23.97
C LEU A 540 5.51 -28.65 -25.33
N GLY A 541 6.51 -29.45 -25.76
CA GLY A 541 6.45 -30.23 -27.01
C GLY A 541 5.38 -31.33 -26.95
#